data_0315a9b41117323e3b2741ef16c26e25
#
_entry.id   0315a9b41117323e3b2741ef16c26e25
#
_cell.length_a   1.000
_cell.length_b   1.000
_cell.length_c   1.000
_cell.angle_alpha   90.00
_cell.angle_beta   90.00
_cell.angle_gamma   90.00
#
_symmetry.space_group_name_H-M   'P 1'
#
loop_
_entity.id
_entity.type
_entity.pdbx_description
1 polymer ?
#
loop_
_entity_poly.entity_id
_entity_poly.type
_entity_poly.pdbx_seq_one_letter_code
_entity_poly.pdbx_strand_id
1 'polypeptide(L)'
;MKLLIIHGPNMNLIGLWSSKNNSTITLDKINRHIRKYVKNKNLEIKIIQSHNETKIVSYIQNNRRNIDIIIMVPGPWQYSAHVLSELLELTETPFITIHYKVREHINLLNGFENLIDDNLYKGFETAIDIIVNKYKL
;
A
#
# COMPACT_ATOMS: atom_id res chain seq x y z
N MET A 1 -13.59 -9.97 0.97
CA MET A 1 -12.62 -9.49 -0.04
C MET A 1 -11.21 -9.52 0.54
N LYS A 2 -10.28 -10.04 -0.21
CA LYS A 2 -8.90 -10.23 0.26
C LYS A 2 -8.02 -9.06 -0.18
N LEU A 3 -7.60 -8.27 0.79
CA LEU A 3 -6.80 -7.06 0.60
C LEU A 3 -5.35 -7.33 1.00
N LEU A 4 -4.43 -7.11 0.06
CA LEU A 4 -3.01 -7.13 0.34
C LEU A 4 -2.51 -5.69 0.50
N ILE A 5 -1.85 -5.41 1.61
CA ILE A 5 -1.21 -4.12 1.87
C ILE A 5 0.30 -4.31 1.76
N ILE A 6 0.92 -3.51 0.89
CA ILE A 6 2.35 -3.58 0.63
C ILE A 6 3.01 -2.27 1.04
N HIS A 7 3.86 -2.35 2.04
CA HIS A 7 4.76 -1.26 2.40
C HIS A 7 6.07 -1.43 1.63
N GLY A 8 6.35 -0.50 0.75
CA GLY A 8 7.54 -0.52 -0.11
C GLY A 8 8.83 -0.15 0.61
N PRO A 9 9.88 0.18 -0.16
CA PRO A 9 11.20 0.45 0.40
C PRO A 9 11.19 1.52 1.47
N ASN A 10 11.94 1.28 2.55
CA ASN A 10 12.16 2.20 3.66
C ASN A 10 10.94 2.47 4.56
N MET A 11 9.80 1.86 4.30
CA MET A 11 8.64 2.04 5.18
C MET A 11 8.88 1.54 6.61
N ASN A 12 9.78 0.57 6.79
CA ASN A 12 10.20 0.12 8.12
C ASN A 12 10.95 1.21 8.90
N LEU A 13 11.45 2.23 8.21
CA LEU A 13 12.16 3.36 8.82
C LEU A 13 11.33 4.65 8.84
N ILE A 14 10.05 4.56 8.59
CA ILE A 14 9.16 5.74 8.55
C ILE A 14 9.22 6.54 9.85
N GLY A 15 9.51 5.89 10.97
CA GLY A 15 9.69 6.53 12.26
C GLY A 15 10.82 7.57 12.28
N LEU A 16 11.88 7.35 11.51
CA LEU A 16 12.99 8.30 11.39
C LEU A 16 12.54 9.57 10.67
N TRP A 17 11.78 9.43 9.60
CA TRP A 17 11.22 10.57 8.87
C TRP A 17 10.23 11.34 9.73
N SER A 18 9.32 10.64 10.39
CA SER A 18 8.27 11.26 11.20
C SER A 18 8.84 12.01 12.40
N SER A 19 9.90 11.49 13.05
CA SER A 19 10.52 12.18 14.18
C SER A 19 11.17 13.49 13.77
N LYS A 20 11.72 13.57 12.55
CA LYS A 20 12.28 14.82 11.99
C LYS A 20 11.20 15.87 11.75
N ASN A 21 9.95 15.48 11.62
CA ASN A 21 8.80 16.35 11.36
C ASN A 21 7.89 16.48 12.58
N ASN A 22 8.43 16.25 13.78
CA ASN A 22 7.69 16.34 15.06
C ASN A 22 6.48 15.40 15.11
N SER A 23 6.58 14.25 14.45
CA SER A 23 5.55 13.22 14.44
C SER A 23 6.09 11.95 15.11
N THR A 24 5.22 11.03 15.48
CA THR A 24 5.59 9.74 16.10
C THR A 24 5.03 8.56 15.32
N ILE A 25 4.89 8.71 14.01
CA ILE A 25 4.36 7.65 13.14
C ILE A 25 5.46 6.60 12.90
N THR A 26 5.16 5.35 13.25
CA THR A 26 6.01 4.20 12.95
C THR A 26 5.23 3.17 12.15
N LEU A 27 5.92 2.25 11.49
CA LEU A 27 5.27 1.19 10.73
C LEU A 27 4.36 0.33 11.61
N ASP A 28 4.81 -0.02 12.82
CA ASP A 28 4.00 -0.79 13.77
C ASP A 28 2.71 -0.06 14.15
N LYS A 29 2.77 1.23 14.37
CA LYS A 29 1.59 2.04 14.68
C LYS A 29 0.64 2.10 13.51
N ILE A 30 1.17 2.27 12.30
CA ILE A 30 0.37 2.25 11.07
C ILE A 30 -0.34 0.91 10.94
N ASN A 31 0.37 -0.19 11.08
CA ASN A 31 -0.21 -1.52 10.93
C ASN A 31 -1.29 -1.81 11.97
N ARG A 32 -1.08 -1.40 13.22
CA ARG A 32 -2.11 -1.52 14.27
C ARG A 32 -3.34 -0.69 13.94
N HIS A 33 -3.14 0.51 13.44
CA HIS A 33 -4.24 1.39 13.03
C HIS A 33 -5.05 0.77 11.89
N ILE A 34 -4.38 0.22 10.89
CA ILE A 34 -5.03 -0.45 9.76
C ILE A 34 -5.87 -1.63 10.26
N ARG A 35 -5.29 -2.50 11.09
CA ARG A 35 -6.01 -3.67 11.62
C ARG A 35 -7.25 -3.27 12.43
N LYS A 36 -7.13 -2.23 13.22
CA LYS A 36 -8.26 -1.69 13.98
C LYS A 36 -9.33 -1.10 13.05
N TYR A 37 -8.92 -0.38 12.03
CA TYR A 37 -9.83 0.29 11.12
C TYR A 37 -10.66 -0.68 10.27
N VAL A 38 -10.08 -1.83 9.88
CA VAL A 38 -10.79 -2.84 9.08
C VAL A 38 -11.62 -3.82 9.89
N LYS A 39 -11.55 -3.79 11.23
CA LYS A 39 -12.10 -4.81 12.12
C LYS A 39 -13.58 -5.04 11.90
N ASN A 40 -14.43 -4.34 11.53
CA ASN A 40 -15.86 -4.62 11.31
C ASN A 40 -16.25 -4.46 9.85
N LYS A 41 -15.25 -4.53 8.95
CA LYS A 41 -15.46 -4.46 7.51
C LYS A 41 -15.27 -5.84 6.90
N ASN A 42 -15.90 -6.10 5.77
CA ASN A 42 -15.78 -7.38 5.09
C ASN A 42 -14.47 -7.47 4.29
N LEU A 43 -13.37 -7.23 4.99
CA LEU A 43 -12.02 -7.27 4.44
C LEU A 43 -11.16 -8.25 5.23
N GLU A 44 -10.53 -9.17 4.53
CA GLU A 44 -9.49 -10.03 5.07
C GLU A 44 -8.15 -9.46 4.61
N ILE A 45 -7.31 -9.02 5.54
CA ILE A 45 -6.09 -8.30 5.20
C ILE A 45 -4.83 -9.12 5.43
N LYS A 46 -3.86 -8.90 4.57
CA LYS A 46 -2.47 -9.33 4.73
C LYS A 46 -1.59 -8.10 4.56
N ILE A 47 -0.66 -7.88 5.47
CA ILE A 47 0.27 -6.75 5.44
C ILE A 47 1.68 -7.28 5.28
N ILE A 48 2.40 -6.79 4.29
CA ILE A 48 3.82 -7.13 4.06
C ILE A 48 4.63 -5.86 3.86
N GLN A 49 5.91 -5.93 4.18
CA GLN A 49 6.88 -4.88 3.95
C GLN A 49 8.13 -5.48 3.31
N SER A 50 8.66 -4.83 2.28
CA SER A 50 9.92 -5.27 1.66
C SER A 50 10.55 -4.13 0.88
N HIS A 51 11.89 -4.16 0.79
CA HIS A 51 12.66 -3.35 -0.15
C HIS A 51 12.93 -4.11 -1.44
N ASN A 52 12.65 -5.40 -1.47
CA ASN A 52 13.04 -6.30 -2.56
C ASN A 52 11.85 -6.53 -3.49
N GLU A 53 11.89 -5.90 -4.64
CA GLU A 53 10.85 -6.04 -5.66
C GLU A 53 10.62 -7.51 -6.05
N THR A 54 11.70 -8.28 -6.21
CA THR A 54 11.61 -9.69 -6.60
C THR A 54 10.80 -10.51 -5.60
N LYS A 55 10.97 -10.26 -4.32
CA LYS A 55 10.19 -10.95 -3.27
C LYS A 55 8.70 -10.60 -3.38
N ILE A 56 8.38 -9.36 -3.63
CA ILE A 56 6.98 -8.92 -3.78
C ILE A 56 6.37 -9.51 -5.04
N VAL A 57 7.09 -9.49 -6.15
CA VAL A 57 6.65 -10.10 -7.41
C VAL A 57 6.35 -11.58 -7.21
N SER A 58 7.29 -12.33 -6.60
CA SER A 58 7.11 -13.75 -6.32
C SER A 58 5.92 -14.00 -5.38
N TYR A 59 5.76 -13.18 -4.35
CA TYR A 59 4.65 -13.29 -3.43
C TYR A 59 3.30 -13.13 -4.16
N ILE A 60 3.18 -12.11 -4.99
CA ILE A 60 1.95 -11.87 -5.75
C ILE A 60 1.67 -13.01 -6.71
N GLN A 61 2.67 -13.48 -7.45
CA GLN A 61 2.51 -14.61 -8.37
C GLN A 61 2.03 -15.86 -7.65
N ASN A 62 2.64 -16.18 -6.50
CA ASN A 62 2.31 -17.39 -5.75
C ASN A 62 0.97 -17.31 -5.02
N ASN A 63 0.48 -16.11 -4.75
CA ASN A 63 -0.72 -15.89 -3.95
C ASN A 63 -1.85 -15.18 -4.72
N ARG A 64 -1.74 -15.03 -6.02
CA ARG A 64 -2.67 -14.22 -6.82
C ARG A 64 -4.15 -14.63 -6.69
N ARG A 65 -4.42 -15.89 -6.37
CA ARG A 65 -5.78 -16.39 -6.15
C ARG A 65 -6.35 -15.95 -4.81
N ASN A 66 -5.49 -15.47 -3.92
CA ASN A 66 -5.84 -14.98 -2.59
C ASN A 66 -5.63 -13.46 -2.45
N ILE A 67 -5.57 -12.75 -3.59
CA ILE A 67 -5.43 -11.30 -3.63
C ILE A 67 -6.52 -10.75 -4.55
N ASP A 68 -7.45 -10.02 -3.97
CA ASP A 68 -8.49 -9.36 -4.76
C ASP A 68 -8.12 -7.93 -5.12
N ILE A 69 -7.42 -7.25 -4.20
CA ILE A 69 -7.04 -5.84 -4.37
C ILE A 69 -5.80 -5.53 -3.53
N ILE A 70 -5.04 -4.52 -3.96
CA ILE A 70 -3.82 -4.11 -3.28
C ILE A 70 -3.91 -2.63 -2.89
N ILE A 71 -3.43 -2.31 -1.69
CA ILE A 71 -3.04 -0.94 -1.30
C ILE A 71 -1.53 -0.95 -1.13
N MET A 72 -0.85 0.00 -1.76
CA MET A 72 0.61 0.04 -1.78
C MET A 72 1.13 1.43 -1.45
N VAL A 73 2.19 1.47 -0.64
CA VAL A 73 3.02 2.66 -0.48
C VAL A 73 4.32 2.38 -1.24
N PRO A 74 4.41 2.77 -2.52
CA PRO A 74 5.51 2.32 -3.37
C PRO A 74 6.83 3.06 -3.14
N GLY A 75 6.76 4.34 -2.76
CA GLY A 75 7.97 5.16 -2.64
C GLY A 75 8.83 5.12 -3.91
N PRO A 76 10.14 4.81 -3.80
CA PRO A 76 11.05 4.79 -4.95
C PRO A 76 10.69 3.78 -6.03
N TRP A 77 9.88 2.79 -5.75
CA TRP A 77 9.41 1.85 -6.78
C TRP A 77 8.67 2.52 -7.93
N GLN A 78 8.16 3.73 -7.73
CA GLN A 78 7.56 4.50 -8.83
C GLN A 78 8.54 4.74 -9.98
N TYR A 79 9.84 4.67 -9.73
CA TYR A 79 10.87 4.94 -10.73
C TYR A 79 11.66 3.70 -11.13
N SER A 80 11.49 2.58 -10.46
CA SER A 80 12.35 1.40 -10.65
C SER A 80 11.61 0.08 -10.78
N ALA A 81 10.38 -0.03 -10.31
CA ALA A 81 9.69 -1.32 -10.20
C ALA A 81 8.95 -1.69 -11.50
N HIS A 82 9.69 -1.81 -12.59
CA HIS A 82 9.13 -2.15 -13.91
C HIS A 82 8.49 -3.54 -13.91
N VAL A 83 9.11 -4.51 -13.27
CA VAL A 83 8.60 -5.89 -13.25
C VAL A 83 7.29 -5.97 -12.45
N LEU A 84 7.24 -5.29 -11.31
CA LEU A 84 6.02 -5.23 -10.50
C LEU A 84 4.88 -4.54 -11.26
N SER A 85 5.18 -3.43 -11.93
CA SER A 85 4.20 -2.70 -12.75
C SER A 85 3.61 -3.60 -13.84
N GLU A 86 4.45 -4.32 -14.57
CA GLU A 86 4.01 -5.25 -15.61
C GLU A 86 3.17 -6.39 -15.03
N LEU A 87 3.58 -6.93 -13.88
CA LEU A 87 2.83 -8.00 -13.22
C LEU A 87 1.41 -7.58 -12.88
N LEU A 88 1.24 -6.39 -12.31
CA LEU A 88 -0.08 -5.88 -11.93
C LEU A 88 -0.97 -5.66 -13.16
N GLU A 89 -0.39 -5.23 -14.26
CA GLU A 89 -1.08 -5.09 -15.54
C GLU A 89 -1.50 -6.45 -16.10
N LEU A 90 -0.58 -7.41 -16.15
CA LEU A 90 -0.85 -8.76 -16.67
C LEU A 90 -1.91 -9.51 -15.86
N THR A 91 -1.90 -9.36 -14.54
CA THR A 91 -2.87 -10.02 -13.67
C THR A 91 -4.17 -9.25 -13.54
N GLU A 92 -4.23 -8.03 -14.08
CA GLU A 92 -5.37 -7.13 -13.93
C GLU A 92 -5.77 -6.93 -12.46
N THR A 93 -4.78 -6.97 -11.56
CA THR A 93 -5.02 -6.77 -10.14
C THR A 93 -5.27 -5.29 -9.86
N PRO A 94 -6.44 -4.91 -9.36
CA PRO A 94 -6.70 -3.51 -9.02
C PRO A 94 -5.87 -3.09 -7.82
N PHE A 95 -5.38 -1.85 -7.84
CA PHE A 95 -4.59 -1.35 -6.72
C PHE A 95 -4.74 0.15 -6.54
N ILE A 96 -4.49 0.58 -5.30
CA ILE A 96 -4.43 1.99 -4.88
C ILE A 96 -3.00 2.25 -4.41
N THR A 97 -2.44 3.40 -4.77
CA THR A 97 -1.16 3.85 -4.23
C THR A 97 -1.35 4.98 -3.24
N ILE A 98 -0.49 5.04 -2.22
CA ILE A 98 -0.45 6.13 -1.24
C ILE A 98 0.95 6.74 -1.25
N HIS A 99 1.00 8.06 -1.33
CA HIS A 99 2.22 8.86 -1.33
C HIS A 99 2.17 9.82 -0.14
N TYR A 100 3.21 9.83 0.67
CA TYR A 100 3.27 10.64 1.89
C TYR A 100 4.29 11.78 1.84
N LYS A 101 5.03 11.89 0.72
CA LYS A 101 5.98 12.98 0.48
C LYS A 101 5.55 13.77 -0.74
N VAL A 102 5.56 15.09 -0.62
CA VAL A 102 5.18 16.00 -1.73
C VAL A 102 6.01 15.79 -2.99
N ARG A 103 7.25 15.27 -2.85
CA ARG A 103 8.17 15.04 -3.97
C ARG A 103 7.91 13.76 -4.75
N GLU A 104 7.08 12.87 -4.23
CA GLU A 104 6.78 11.62 -4.91
C GLU A 104 5.78 11.86 -6.03
N HIS A 105 6.05 11.27 -7.18
CA HIS A 105 5.19 11.37 -8.35
C HIS A 105 4.70 9.99 -8.76
N ILE A 106 3.48 9.94 -9.27
CA ILE A 106 2.93 8.72 -9.86
C ILE A 106 3.63 8.50 -11.19
N ASN A 107 4.19 7.31 -11.39
CA ASN A 107 4.90 6.95 -12.61
C ASN A 107 4.57 5.51 -13.01
N LEU A 108 5.45 4.55 -12.71
CA LEU A 108 5.27 3.15 -13.10
C LEU A 108 4.03 2.50 -12.46
N LEU A 109 3.75 2.84 -11.22
CA LEU A 109 2.66 2.26 -10.44
C LEU A 109 1.51 3.26 -10.36
N ASN A 110 0.64 3.21 -11.36
CA ASN A 110 -0.52 4.08 -11.48
C ASN A 110 -1.78 3.24 -11.23
N GLY A 111 -2.29 3.28 -10.00
CA GLY A 111 -3.48 2.56 -9.60
C GLY A 111 -4.77 3.20 -10.10
N PHE A 112 -5.92 2.57 -9.83
CA PHE A 112 -7.20 3.20 -10.16
C PHE A 112 -7.49 4.41 -9.26
N GLU A 113 -6.80 4.50 -8.12
CA GLU A 113 -6.73 5.70 -7.29
C GLU A 113 -5.28 5.85 -6.82
N ASN A 114 -4.81 7.10 -6.74
CA ASN A 114 -3.48 7.42 -6.27
C ASN A 114 -3.62 8.57 -5.28
N LEU A 115 -3.39 8.28 -3.99
CA LEU A 115 -3.63 9.22 -2.91
C LEU A 115 -2.33 9.91 -2.50
N ILE A 116 -2.42 11.19 -2.19
CA ILE A 116 -1.31 11.97 -1.65
C ILE A 116 -1.76 12.48 -0.28
N ASP A 117 -1.13 11.99 0.78
CA ASP A 117 -1.47 12.40 2.14
C ASP A 117 -0.25 12.25 3.04
N ASP A 118 0.18 13.33 3.66
CA ASP A 118 1.31 13.31 4.59
C ASP A 118 0.96 12.59 5.90
N ASN A 119 -0.32 12.42 6.19
CA ASN A 119 -0.79 11.63 7.30
C ASN A 119 -1.15 10.23 6.80
N LEU A 120 -0.26 9.26 7.05
CA LEU A 120 -0.46 7.89 6.58
C LEU A 120 -1.65 7.19 7.23
N TYR A 121 -1.98 7.51 8.48
CA TYR A 121 -3.20 6.97 9.09
C TYR A 121 -4.42 7.33 8.24
N LYS A 122 -4.53 8.60 7.90
CA LYS A 122 -5.63 9.11 7.08
C LYS A 122 -5.57 8.56 5.65
N GLY A 123 -4.37 8.45 5.08
CA GLY A 123 -4.20 7.89 3.75
C GLY A 123 -4.73 6.47 3.65
N PHE A 124 -4.42 5.61 4.62
CA PHE A 124 -4.95 4.25 4.65
C PHE A 124 -6.45 4.21 4.91
N GLU A 125 -6.97 5.04 5.81
CA GLU A 125 -8.42 5.13 6.02
C GLU A 125 -9.15 5.48 4.72
N THR A 126 -8.67 6.49 4.02
CA THR A 126 -9.25 6.92 2.74
C THR A 126 -9.20 5.79 1.70
N ALA A 127 -8.07 5.10 1.57
CA ALA A 127 -7.93 3.99 0.64
C ALA A 127 -8.91 2.85 0.96
N ILE A 128 -9.03 2.50 2.23
CA ILE A 128 -9.94 1.45 2.70
C ILE A 128 -11.40 1.86 2.43
N ASP A 129 -11.75 3.10 2.70
CA ASP A 129 -13.11 3.60 2.46
C ASP A 129 -13.46 3.57 0.97
N ILE A 130 -12.52 3.92 0.10
CA ILE A 130 -12.70 3.82 -1.35
C ILE A 130 -13.04 2.37 -1.75
N ILE A 131 -12.30 1.40 -1.21
CA ILE A 131 -12.53 -0.02 -1.49
C ILE A 131 -13.90 -0.46 -0.98
N VAL A 132 -14.22 -0.12 0.27
CA VAL A 132 -15.50 -0.48 0.90
C VAL A 132 -16.68 0.07 0.08
N ASN A 133 -16.58 1.31 -0.36
CA ASN A 133 -17.64 1.95 -1.14
C ASN A 133 -17.73 1.37 -2.55
N LYS A 134 -16.59 1.15 -3.21
CA LYS A 134 -16.55 0.63 -4.58
C LYS A 134 -17.16 -0.77 -4.69
N TYR A 135 -16.89 -1.63 -3.73
CA TYR A 135 -17.33 -3.03 -3.75
C TYR A 135 -18.51 -3.32 -2.84
N LYS A 136 -19.06 -2.29 -2.21
CA LYS A 136 -20.24 -2.39 -1.33
C LYS A 136 -20.05 -3.39 -0.18
N LEU A 137 -18.92 -3.28 0.46
CA LEU A 137 -18.56 -4.17 1.57
C LEU A 137 -19.17 -3.76 2.91
#